data_eedbb152d72d238e32774cd7a53aa132
#
_entry.id   eedbb152d72d238e32774cd7a53aa132
#
_cell.length_a   1.000
_cell.length_b   1.000
_cell.length_c   1.000
_cell.angle_alpha   90.00
_cell.angle_beta   90.00
_cell.angle_gamma   90.00
#
_symmetry.space_group_name_H-M   'P 1'
#
loop_
_entity.id
_entity.type
_entity.pdbx_description
1 polymer ?
#
loop_
_entity_poly.entity_id
_entity_poly.type
_entity_poly.pdbx_seq_one_letter_code
_entity_poly.pdbx_strand_id
1 'polypeptide(L)'
;MSAITFLDRMAIPTAESGIRGDLHLSPQQFGWVLSAYVLANALFEIPSGAMGDRKGRRLELTRITVWWSGFTTLTGYCRTFWQMVGSRFLFGVGAAGAYPNAAGVISRWFPKQEHARAQGFVWAASRLGGLLAPLLLVPLEIHLGWRMIFWVLGGVGMAWSAAWWLWFRDAPEEMKTITPSELDEIHAGQIAGDVHGSVPWARLFALPQLWLIVLAYFCYAWGSWFFFGWFTTWLTQGAGFSVGQMGFFAAFPFAMGLAGNLVGGVASERLVERYGRRRTYRWVTGICLTVSSGLLLGMSLVKGHMAIVVLATLGFGVMDLMLPSAWAMCMSLGGRFGGTATGIMNTAGNLGGWFCTVFFGYVVRATGDYNIPLRAVAAMVLVAALVFARVDCTKGLVEPESVQAALEGSY
;
A
#
# COMPACT_ATOMS: atom_id res chain seq x y z
N MET A 1 -0.97 -6.99 -11.00
CA MET A 1 -1.63 -7.12 -9.69
C MET A 1 -1.91 -5.73 -9.07
N SER A 2 -0.92 -4.95 -8.70
CA SER A 2 -1.10 -3.69 -7.93
C SER A 2 -2.07 -2.69 -8.54
N ALA A 3 -2.02 -2.46 -9.87
CA ALA A 3 -2.97 -1.58 -10.55
C ALA A 3 -4.42 -2.10 -10.43
N ILE A 4 -4.64 -3.40 -10.61
CA ILE A 4 -5.97 -4.03 -10.49
C ILE A 4 -6.49 -3.89 -9.06
N THR A 5 -5.64 -4.15 -8.06
CA THR A 5 -6.00 -3.99 -6.65
C THR A 5 -6.47 -2.57 -6.33
N PHE A 6 -5.80 -1.55 -6.89
CA PHE A 6 -6.22 -0.16 -6.69
C PHE A 6 -7.48 0.22 -7.47
N LEU A 7 -7.68 -0.30 -8.68
CA LEU A 7 -8.94 -0.16 -9.42
C LEU A 7 -10.11 -0.71 -8.60
N ASP A 8 -9.96 -1.92 -8.03
CA ASP A 8 -10.97 -2.54 -7.17
C ASP A 8 -11.25 -1.72 -5.89
N ARG A 9 -10.21 -1.12 -5.29
CA ARG A 9 -10.36 -0.24 -4.11
C ARG A 9 -11.12 1.03 -4.46
N MET A 10 -10.83 1.63 -5.62
CA MET A 10 -11.47 2.88 -6.06
C MET A 10 -12.88 2.66 -6.62
N ALA A 11 -13.27 1.43 -6.93
CA ALA A 11 -14.59 1.12 -7.50
C ALA A 11 -15.75 1.55 -6.58
N ILE A 12 -15.65 1.30 -5.27
CA ILE A 12 -16.69 1.67 -4.31
C ILE A 12 -16.86 3.19 -4.19
N PRO A 13 -15.81 3.99 -3.88
CA PRO A 13 -15.97 5.43 -3.80
C PRO A 13 -16.34 6.07 -5.15
N THR A 14 -15.90 5.50 -6.28
CA THR A 14 -16.29 5.99 -7.61
C THR A 14 -17.78 5.79 -7.87
N ALA A 15 -18.32 4.63 -7.50
CA ALA A 15 -19.73 4.26 -7.69
C ALA A 15 -20.65 4.66 -6.51
N GLU A 16 -20.20 5.58 -5.63
CA GLU A 16 -20.95 5.97 -4.42
C GLU A 16 -22.39 6.39 -4.73
N SER A 17 -22.56 7.27 -5.72
CA SER A 17 -23.87 7.82 -6.06
C SER A 17 -24.86 6.74 -6.52
N GLY A 18 -24.42 5.85 -7.40
CA GLY A 18 -25.21 4.74 -7.90
C GLY A 18 -25.57 3.72 -6.80
N ILE A 19 -24.59 3.34 -5.98
CA ILE A 19 -24.80 2.39 -4.88
C ILE A 19 -25.75 2.97 -3.83
N ARG A 20 -25.53 4.23 -3.41
CA ARG A 20 -26.38 4.86 -2.38
C ARG A 20 -27.80 5.09 -2.89
N GLY A 21 -27.95 5.47 -4.16
CA GLY A 21 -29.28 5.64 -4.77
C GLY A 21 -30.06 4.34 -4.82
N ASP A 22 -29.46 3.27 -5.33
CA ASP A 22 -30.12 1.97 -5.50
C ASP A 22 -30.43 1.25 -4.16
N LEU A 23 -29.52 1.33 -3.20
CA LEU A 23 -29.63 0.63 -1.92
C LEU A 23 -30.18 1.51 -0.80
N HIS A 24 -30.56 2.77 -1.10
CA HIS A 24 -31.07 3.77 -0.16
C HIS A 24 -30.17 3.94 1.07
N LEU A 25 -28.83 3.96 0.88
CA LEU A 25 -27.87 4.03 1.97
C LEU A 25 -27.66 5.48 2.44
N SER A 26 -27.69 5.68 3.76
CA SER A 26 -27.23 6.93 4.37
C SER A 26 -25.69 7.09 4.18
N PRO A 27 -25.16 8.33 4.26
CA PRO A 27 -23.71 8.56 4.25
C PRO A 27 -22.95 7.77 5.31
N GLN A 28 -23.54 7.61 6.50
CA GLN A 28 -22.96 6.83 7.59
C GLN A 28 -22.88 5.34 7.24
N GLN A 29 -23.97 4.77 6.69
CA GLN A 29 -23.97 3.38 6.24
C GLN A 29 -22.95 3.14 5.14
N PHE A 30 -22.80 4.07 4.20
CA PHE A 30 -21.77 3.98 3.18
C PHE A 30 -20.35 4.03 3.76
N GLY A 31 -20.12 4.86 4.79
CA GLY A 31 -18.88 4.87 5.56
C GLY A 31 -18.56 3.50 6.19
N TRP A 32 -19.57 2.77 6.69
CA TRP A 32 -19.38 1.39 7.18
C TRP A 32 -18.99 0.42 6.06
N VAL A 33 -19.56 0.56 4.86
CA VAL A 33 -19.18 -0.24 3.68
C VAL A 33 -17.70 -0.04 3.33
N LEU A 34 -17.21 1.21 3.35
CA LEU A 34 -15.81 1.53 3.11
C LEU A 34 -14.89 0.99 4.21
N SER A 35 -15.27 1.20 5.48
CA SER A 35 -14.44 0.81 6.62
C SER A 35 -14.35 -0.70 6.83
N ALA A 36 -15.37 -1.47 6.41
CA ALA A 36 -15.39 -2.92 6.51
C ALA A 36 -14.20 -3.58 5.78
N TYR A 37 -13.87 -3.09 4.58
CA TYR A 37 -12.70 -3.54 3.84
C TYR A 37 -11.39 -3.24 4.58
N VAL A 38 -11.23 -2.00 5.07
CA VAL A 38 -9.98 -1.56 5.73
C VAL A 38 -9.72 -2.36 6.99
N LEU A 39 -10.78 -2.58 7.79
CA LEU A 39 -10.69 -3.37 9.01
C LEU A 39 -10.31 -4.83 8.71
N ALA A 40 -10.99 -5.46 7.75
CA ALA A 40 -10.68 -6.83 7.38
C ALA A 40 -9.24 -6.97 6.86
N ASN A 41 -8.80 -6.04 6.02
CA ASN A 41 -7.44 -6.03 5.50
C ASN A 41 -6.42 -5.93 6.63
N ALA A 42 -6.62 -5.01 7.60
CA ALA A 42 -5.75 -4.86 8.76
C ALA A 42 -5.65 -6.15 9.60
N LEU A 43 -6.77 -6.83 9.85
CA LEU A 43 -6.82 -8.02 10.70
C LEU A 43 -6.16 -9.25 10.04
N PHE A 44 -6.29 -9.40 8.72
CA PHE A 44 -5.85 -10.59 8.01
C PHE A 44 -4.52 -10.45 7.26
N GLU A 45 -3.90 -9.27 7.28
CA GLU A 45 -2.65 -9.00 6.55
C GLU A 45 -1.47 -9.81 7.08
N ILE A 46 -1.30 -9.85 8.41
CA ILE A 46 -0.22 -10.60 9.06
C ILE A 46 -0.36 -12.11 8.80
N PRO A 47 -1.53 -12.74 9.04
CA PRO A 47 -1.73 -14.15 8.70
C PRO A 47 -1.47 -14.48 7.23
N SER A 48 -1.92 -13.64 6.31
CA SER A 48 -1.73 -13.86 4.88
C SER A 48 -0.27 -13.67 4.43
N GLY A 49 0.46 -12.70 5.01
CA GLY A 49 1.90 -12.56 4.81
C GLY A 49 2.68 -13.80 5.26
N ALA A 50 2.38 -14.29 6.46
CA ALA A 50 2.98 -15.51 7.00
C ALA A 50 2.61 -16.78 6.19
N MET A 51 1.43 -16.82 5.60
CA MET A 51 1.02 -17.93 4.72
C MET A 51 1.87 -18.00 3.45
N GLY A 52 2.17 -16.85 2.84
CA GLY A 52 3.07 -16.79 1.68
C GLY A 52 4.50 -17.24 1.98
N ASP A 53 5.01 -16.92 3.18
CA ASP A 53 6.32 -17.39 3.64
C ASP A 53 6.37 -18.91 3.84
N ARG A 54 5.21 -19.55 4.12
CA ARG A 54 5.13 -21.02 4.39
C ARG A 54 4.74 -21.85 3.17
N LYS A 55 3.79 -21.39 2.36
CA LYS A 55 3.14 -22.17 1.29
C LYS A 55 3.60 -21.81 -0.11
N GLY A 56 4.46 -20.81 -0.24
CA GLY A 56 4.89 -20.27 -1.53
C GLY A 56 4.02 -19.10 -2.02
N ARG A 57 4.66 -18.19 -2.75
CA ARG A 57 4.05 -16.93 -3.22
C ARG A 57 3.14 -17.13 -4.41
N ARG A 58 3.44 -18.13 -5.24
CA ARG A 58 2.61 -18.51 -6.40
C ARG A 58 1.20 -18.87 -5.95
N LEU A 59 1.10 -19.81 -5.01
CA LEU A 59 -0.19 -20.28 -4.49
C LEU A 59 -0.91 -19.15 -3.74
N GLU A 60 -0.19 -18.43 -2.88
CA GLU A 60 -0.80 -17.42 -2.02
C GLU A 60 -1.34 -16.21 -2.82
N LEU A 61 -0.58 -15.67 -3.77
CA LEU A 61 -1.07 -14.58 -4.63
C LEU A 61 -2.20 -15.02 -5.55
N THR A 62 -2.20 -16.27 -6.02
CA THR A 62 -3.33 -16.83 -6.76
C THR A 62 -4.58 -16.90 -5.88
N ARG A 63 -4.47 -17.47 -4.67
CA ARG A 63 -5.57 -17.53 -3.69
C ARG A 63 -6.12 -16.13 -3.38
N ILE A 64 -5.25 -15.19 -3.08
CA ILE A 64 -5.58 -13.79 -2.79
C ILE A 64 -6.39 -13.22 -3.96
N THR A 65 -5.90 -13.34 -5.19
CA THR A 65 -6.55 -12.74 -6.36
C THR A 65 -7.87 -13.40 -6.73
N VAL A 66 -7.96 -14.73 -6.69
CA VAL A 66 -9.22 -15.46 -6.92
C VAL A 66 -10.26 -15.06 -5.88
N TRP A 67 -9.87 -15.02 -4.61
CA TRP A 67 -10.77 -14.68 -3.52
C TRP A 67 -11.31 -13.24 -3.67
N TRP A 68 -10.42 -12.26 -3.81
CA TRP A 68 -10.90 -10.88 -3.93
C TRP A 68 -11.75 -10.67 -5.18
N SER A 69 -11.38 -11.27 -6.33
CA SER A 69 -12.14 -11.16 -7.58
C SER A 69 -13.53 -11.76 -7.45
N GLY A 70 -13.67 -12.89 -6.75
CA GLY A 70 -14.96 -13.49 -6.43
C GLY A 70 -15.84 -12.55 -5.62
N PHE A 71 -15.31 -11.92 -4.55
CA PHE A 71 -16.06 -10.97 -3.75
C PHE A 71 -16.26 -9.61 -4.41
N THR A 72 -15.36 -9.19 -5.32
CA THR A 72 -15.60 -8.05 -6.21
C THR A 72 -16.85 -8.34 -7.07
N THR A 73 -16.89 -9.47 -7.76
CA THR A 73 -18.05 -9.88 -8.56
C THR A 73 -19.33 -9.96 -7.70
N LEU A 74 -19.23 -10.55 -6.51
CA LEU A 74 -20.37 -10.67 -5.57
C LEU A 74 -20.89 -9.31 -5.12
N THR A 75 -20.04 -8.29 -5.00
CA THR A 75 -20.45 -6.91 -4.68
C THR A 75 -21.47 -6.39 -5.68
N GLY A 76 -21.33 -6.69 -6.97
CA GLY A 76 -22.29 -6.33 -8.02
C GLY A 76 -23.68 -6.97 -7.87
N TYR A 77 -23.80 -8.05 -7.11
CA TYR A 77 -25.08 -8.71 -6.81
C TYR A 77 -25.74 -8.25 -5.50
N CYS A 78 -25.07 -7.41 -4.70
CA CYS A 78 -25.62 -6.93 -3.44
C CYS A 78 -26.88 -6.09 -3.64
N ARG A 79 -27.89 -6.35 -2.80
CA ARG A 79 -29.19 -5.65 -2.79
C ARG A 79 -29.52 -5.01 -1.44
N THR A 80 -28.71 -5.28 -0.41
CA THR A 80 -28.94 -4.75 0.94
C THR A 80 -27.64 -4.22 1.54
N PHE A 81 -27.76 -3.32 2.54
CA PHE A 81 -26.64 -2.79 3.31
C PHE A 81 -25.73 -3.90 3.88
N TRP A 82 -26.32 -4.89 4.56
CA TRP A 82 -25.55 -5.96 5.20
C TRP A 82 -24.83 -6.88 4.21
N GLN A 83 -25.44 -7.14 3.05
CA GLN A 83 -24.77 -7.88 1.97
C GLN A 83 -23.56 -7.09 1.47
N MET A 84 -23.68 -5.77 1.29
CA MET A 84 -22.60 -4.90 0.87
C MET A 84 -21.46 -4.89 1.89
N VAL A 85 -21.76 -4.68 3.17
CA VAL A 85 -20.78 -4.72 4.27
C VAL A 85 -20.07 -6.08 4.34
N GLY A 86 -20.84 -7.17 4.29
CA GLY A 86 -20.31 -8.54 4.32
C GLY A 86 -19.41 -8.84 3.11
N SER A 87 -19.85 -8.46 1.90
CA SER A 87 -19.05 -8.62 0.68
C SER A 87 -17.75 -7.82 0.74
N ARG A 88 -17.78 -6.57 1.23
CA ARG A 88 -16.59 -5.72 1.38
C ARG A 88 -15.64 -6.22 2.47
N PHE A 89 -16.18 -6.73 3.57
CA PHE A 89 -15.38 -7.37 4.61
C PHE A 89 -14.64 -8.60 4.07
N LEU A 90 -15.36 -9.51 3.40
CA LEU A 90 -14.78 -10.72 2.82
C LEU A 90 -13.81 -10.42 1.66
N PHE A 91 -14.09 -9.39 0.87
CA PHE A 91 -13.12 -8.84 -0.08
C PHE A 91 -11.81 -8.43 0.62
N GLY A 92 -11.92 -7.72 1.75
CA GLY A 92 -10.78 -7.30 2.56
C GLY A 92 -9.96 -8.47 3.11
N VAL A 93 -10.63 -9.51 3.61
CA VAL A 93 -9.99 -10.77 4.04
C VAL A 93 -9.17 -11.39 2.90
N GLY A 94 -9.74 -11.43 1.70
CA GLY A 94 -9.09 -11.98 0.51
C GLY A 94 -7.92 -11.13 0.03
N ALA A 95 -8.09 -9.82 -0.01
CA ALA A 95 -7.09 -8.88 -0.50
C ALA A 95 -5.92 -8.68 0.48
N ALA A 96 -6.12 -9.07 1.75
CA ALA A 96 -5.08 -8.98 2.77
C ALA A 96 -3.83 -9.77 2.37
N GLY A 97 -2.67 -9.20 2.62
CA GLY A 97 -1.40 -9.83 2.30
C GLY A 97 -0.94 -9.71 0.84
N ALA A 98 -1.68 -9.05 -0.04
CA ALA A 98 -1.27 -8.86 -1.43
C ALA A 98 0.10 -8.17 -1.53
N TYR A 99 0.29 -7.07 -0.81
CA TYR A 99 1.55 -6.32 -0.82
C TYR A 99 2.69 -7.00 -0.05
N PRO A 100 2.47 -7.58 1.14
CA PRO A 100 3.49 -8.39 1.81
C PRO A 100 3.97 -9.57 0.95
N ASN A 101 3.07 -10.25 0.24
CA ASN A 101 3.45 -11.33 -0.65
C ASN A 101 4.18 -10.82 -1.90
N ALA A 102 3.80 -9.65 -2.45
CA ALA A 102 4.56 -9.02 -3.53
C ALA A 102 5.97 -8.63 -3.07
N ALA A 103 6.11 -8.06 -1.86
CA ALA A 103 7.43 -7.79 -1.28
C ALA A 103 8.25 -9.08 -1.09
N GLY A 104 7.59 -10.17 -0.70
CA GLY A 104 8.23 -11.48 -0.62
C GLY A 104 8.68 -12.05 -1.97
N VAL A 105 7.94 -11.82 -3.05
CA VAL A 105 8.40 -12.12 -4.42
C VAL A 105 9.65 -11.31 -4.74
N ILE A 106 9.62 -10.00 -4.48
CA ILE A 106 10.78 -9.12 -4.72
C ILE A 106 12.02 -9.61 -3.95
N SER A 107 11.86 -9.95 -2.67
CA SER A 107 12.98 -10.40 -1.86
C SER A 107 13.63 -11.70 -2.35
N ARG A 108 12.92 -12.50 -3.14
CA ARG A 108 13.40 -13.78 -3.68
C ARG A 108 13.92 -13.70 -5.12
N TRP A 109 13.36 -12.76 -5.92
CA TRP A 109 13.64 -12.65 -7.36
C TRP A 109 14.59 -11.53 -7.73
N PHE A 110 14.93 -10.66 -6.80
CA PHE A 110 15.78 -9.50 -7.01
C PHE A 110 16.93 -9.45 -6.01
N PRO A 111 18.13 -9.00 -6.42
CA PRO A 111 19.22 -8.68 -5.49
C PRO A 111 18.78 -7.62 -4.47
N LYS A 112 19.34 -7.66 -3.25
CA LYS A 112 18.96 -6.72 -2.17
C LYS A 112 19.11 -5.24 -2.54
N GLN A 113 20.03 -4.92 -3.44
CA GLN A 113 20.27 -3.56 -3.91
C GLN A 113 19.09 -3.03 -4.73
N GLU A 114 18.41 -3.89 -5.48
CA GLU A 114 17.30 -3.55 -6.36
C GLU A 114 15.92 -3.57 -5.69
N HIS A 115 15.81 -4.00 -4.44
CA HIS A 115 14.52 -4.12 -3.73
C HIS A 115 13.72 -2.80 -3.74
N ALA A 116 14.39 -1.66 -3.53
CA ALA A 116 13.72 -0.36 -3.53
C ALA A 116 13.17 0.00 -4.92
N ARG A 117 13.93 -0.29 -5.99
CA ARG A 117 13.51 -0.06 -7.37
C ARG A 117 12.32 -0.95 -7.74
N ALA A 118 12.41 -2.25 -7.48
CA ALA A 118 11.34 -3.20 -7.74
C ALA A 118 10.05 -2.84 -6.95
N GLN A 119 10.19 -2.44 -5.68
CA GLN A 119 9.08 -1.98 -4.87
C GLN A 119 8.50 -0.66 -5.37
N GLY A 120 9.34 0.23 -5.94
CA GLY A 120 8.91 1.45 -6.61
C GLY A 120 7.96 1.18 -7.77
N PHE A 121 8.24 0.18 -8.61
CA PHE A 121 7.33 -0.25 -9.69
C PHE A 121 6.00 -0.79 -9.17
N VAL A 122 6.01 -1.54 -8.07
CA VAL A 122 4.77 -2.06 -7.44
C VAL A 122 3.87 -0.92 -6.98
N TRP A 123 4.43 0.09 -6.33
CA TRP A 123 3.67 1.25 -5.86
C TRP A 123 3.27 2.19 -6.97
N ALA A 124 4.14 2.41 -7.96
CA ALA A 124 3.80 3.20 -9.15
C ALA A 124 2.61 2.58 -9.90
N ALA A 125 2.58 1.25 -10.07
CA ALA A 125 1.45 0.54 -10.65
C ALA A 125 0.16 0.71 -9.82
N SER A 126 0.28 0.79 -8.49
CA SER A 126 -0.86 1.09 -7.62
C SER A 126 -1.41 2.50 -7.87
N ARG A 127 -0.53 3.49 -7.99
CA ARG A 127 -0.94 4.88 -8.30
C ARG A 127 -1.53 5.01 -9.70
N LEU A 128 -0.99 4.25 -10.67
CA LEU A 128 -1.57 4.16 -12.01
C LEU A 128 -3.00 3.62 -11.95
N GLY A 129 -3.25 2.58 -11.15
CA GLY A 129 -4.61 2.07 -10.91
C GLY A 129 -5.54 3.14 -10.34
N GLY A 130 -5.09 3.92 -9.35
CA GLY A 130 -5.85 5.04 -8.79
C GLY A 130 -6.12 6.16 -9.79
N LEU A 131 -5.15 6.50 -10.65
CA LEU A 131 -5.29 7.48 -11.72
C LEU A 131 -6.30 7.02 -12.79
N LEU A 132 -6.22 5.75 -13.19
CA LEU A 132 -7.09 5.19 -14.22
C LEU A 132 -8.51 4.91 -13.73
N ALA A 133 -8.73 4.75 -12.43
CA ALA A 133 -10.03 4.39 -11.87
C ALA A 133 -11.15 5.34 -12.32
N PRO A 134 -11.09 6.66 -12.12
CA PRO A 134 -12.16 7.55 -12.56
C PRO A 134 -12.33 7.55 -14.08
N LEU A 135 -11.24 7.41 -14.85
CA LEU A 135 -11.27 7.43 -16.31
C LEU A 135 -11.93 6.18 -16.91
N LEU A 136 -11.82 5.03 -16.26
CA LEU A 136 -12.37 3.76 -16.73
C LEU A 136 -13.72 3.46 -16.10
N LEU A 137 -13.88 3.73 -14.80
CA LEU A 137 -15.04 3.29 -14.05
C LEU A 137 -16.23 4.24 -14.16
N VAL A 138 -16.00 5.56 -14.26
CA VAL A 138 -17.09 6.54 -14.42
C VAL A 138 -17.84 6.36 -15.76
N PRO A 139 -17.18 6.25 -16.93
CA PRO A 139 -17.89 5.91 -18.17
C PRO A 139 -18.63 4.58 -18.10
N LEU A 140 -18.03 3.58 -17.47
CA LEU A 140 -18.65 2.27 -17.31
C LEU A 140 -19.93 2.36 -16.44
N GLU A 141 -19.90 3.18 -15.36
CA GLU A 141 -21.05 3.44 -14.51
C GLU A 141 -22.18 4.15 -15.28
N ILE A 142 -21.84 5.19 -16.01
CA ILE A 142 -22.82 6.01 -16.76
C ILE A 142 -23.55 5.17 -17.81
N HIS A 143 -22.83 4.32 -18.55
CA HIS A 143 -23.42 3.57 -19.66
C HIS A 143 -24.04 2.25 -19.26
N LEU A 144 -23.52 1.57 -18.26
CA LEU A 144 -23.89 0.19 -17.91
C LEU A 144 -24.31 0.02 -16.45
N GLY A 145 -24.26 1.10 -15.66
CA GLY A 145 -24.59 1.08 -14.25
C GLY A 145 -23.46 0.57 -13.33
N TRP A 146 -23.55 0.91 -12.05
CA TRP A 146 -22.51 0.64 -11.07
C TRP A 146 -22.20 -0.86 -10.87
N ARG A 147 -23.16 -1.75 -11.05
CA ARG A 147 -22.98 -3.21 -10.89
C ARG A 147 -22.00 -3.78 -11.90
N MET A 148 -22.02 -3.25 -13.12
CA MET A 148 -21.12 -3.69 -14.21
C MET A 148 -19.65 -3.44 -13.89
N ILE A 149 -19.33 -2.36 -13.14
CA ILE A 149 -17.97 -2.09 -12.65
C ILE A 149 -17.40 -3.32 -11.94
N PHE A 150 -18.17 -3.88 -11.00
CA PHE A 150 -17.72 -5.00 -10.18
C PHE A 150 -17.62 -6.32 -10.94
N TRP A 151 -18.48 -6.55 -11.92
CA TRP A 151 -18.41 -7.75 -12.74
C TRP A 151 -17.22 -7.72 -13.70
N VAL A 152 -16.95 -6.57 -14.32
CA VAL A 152 -15.78 -6.38 -15.20
C VAL A 152 -14.48 -6.51 -14.41
N LEU A 153 -14.35 -5.84 -13.26
CA LEU A 153 -13.15 -5.90 -12.45
C LEU A 153 -12.91 -7.30 -11.88
N GLY A 154 -13.96 -8.00 -11.45
CA GLY A 154 -13.86 -9.38 -11.03
C GLY A 154 -13.37 -10.31 -12.15
N GLY A 155 -13.86 -10.13 -13.38
CA GLY A 155 -13.38 -10.84 -14.56
C GLY A 155 -11.90 -10.57 -14.87
N VAL A 156 -11.48 -9.31 -14.81
CA VAL A 156 -10.07 -8.91 -15.01
C VAL A 156 -9.16 -9.53 -13.95
N GLY A 157 -9.58 -9.55 -12.68
CA GLY A 157 -8.81 -10.18 -11.61
C GLY A 157 -8.69 -11.68 -11.76
N MET A 158 -9.76 -12.38 -12.20
CA MET A 158 -9.72 -13.82 -12.50
C MET A 158 -8.79 -14.14 -13.67
N ALA A 159 -8.84 -13.34 -14.74
CA ALA A 159 -7.93 -13.50 -15.88
C ALA A 159 -6.47 -13.32 -15.48
N TRP A 160 -6.18 -12.30 -14.65
CA TRP A 160 -4.84 -12.08 -14.09
C TRP A 160 -4.39 -13.27 -13.23
N SER A 161 -5.28 -13.81 -12.39
CA SER A 161 -4.96 -14.95 -11.53
C SER A 161 -4.57 -16.19 -12.34
N ALA A 162 -5.32 -16.47 -13.43
CA ALA A 162 -5.01 -17.57 -14.35
C ALA A 162 -3.65 -17.36 -15.02
N ALA A 163 -3.38 -16.15 -15.53
CA ALA A 163 -2.09 -15.80 -16.14
C ALA A 163 -0.93 -15.95 -15.15
N TRP A 164 -1.10 -15.47 -13.91
CA TRP A 164 -0.10 -15.60 -12.85
C TRP A 164 0.20 -17.07 -12.53
N TRP A 165 -0.84 -17.88 -12.32
CA TRP A 165 -0.69 -19.30 -12.03
C TRP A 165 0.05 -20.07 -13.12
N LEU A 166 -0.22 -19.76 -14.37
CA LEU A 166 0.42 -20.44 -15.49
C LEU A 166 1.88 -20.03 -15.69
N TRP A 167 2.17 -18.75 -15.47
CA TRP A 167 3.48 -18.19 -15.78
C TRP A 167 4.46 -18.20 -14.60
N PHE A 168 4.06 -17.73 -13.40
CA PHE A 168 4.95 -17.53 -12.26
C PHE A 168 5.36 -18.86 -11.60
N ARG A 169 6.60 -18.88 -11.08
CA ARG A 169 7.14 -19.99 -10.26
C ARG A 169 7.68 -19.40 -8.96
N ASP A 170 7.73 -20.22 -7.90
CA ASP A 170 8.19 -19.76 -6.58
C ASP A 170 9.72 -19.63 -6.53
N ALA A 171 10.42 -20.53 -7.20
CA ALA A 171 11.88 -20.50 -7.28
C ALA A 171 12.34 -20.04 -8.67
N PRO A 172 13.36 -19.15 -8.76
CA PRO A 172 13.95 -18.73 -10.01
C PRO A 172 14.44 -19.90 -10.85
N GLU A 173 14.98 -20.97 -10.22
CA GLU A 173 15.50 -22.18 -10.82
C GLU A 173 14.44 -22.99 -11.59
N GLU A 174 13.16 -22.87 -11.20
CA GLU A 174 12.05 -23.54 -11.88
C GLU A 174 11.65 -22.86 -13.19
N MET A 175 12.18 -21.68 -13.47
CA MET A 175 11.86 -20.86 -14.64
C MET A 175 12.78 -21.23 -15.80
N LYS A 176 12.26 -21.92 -16.82
CA LYS A 176 13.02 -22.37 -18.01
C LYS A 176 13.60 -21.23 -18.88
N THR A 177 13.15 -20.00 -18.66
CA THR A 177 13.55 -18.83 -19.44
C THR A 177 14.72 -18.05 -18.81
N ILE A 178 15.13 -18.35 -17.58
CA ILE A 178 16.23 -17.70 -16.89
C ILE A 178 17.55 -18.28 -17.35
N THR A 179 18.50 -17.40 -17.67
CA THR A 179 19.88 -17.76 -18.01
C THR A 179 20.70 -18.07 -16.75
N PRO A 180 21.75 -18.92 -16.85
CA PRO A 180 22.62 -19.18 -15.70
C PRO A 180 23.23 -17.91 -15.10
N SER A 181 23.60 -16.93 -15.94
CA SER A 181 24.14 -15.64 -15.48
C SER A 181 23.14 -14.79 -14.70
N GLU A 182 21.86 -14.80 -15.10
CA GLU A 182 20.78 -14.14 -14.33
C GLU A 182 20.54 -14.85 -12.99
N LEU A 183 20.63 -16.16 -12.98
CA LEU A 183 20.49 -16.95 -11.77
C LEU A 183 21.60 -16.64 -10.75
N ASP A 184 22.85 -16.55 -11.22
CA ASP A 184 24.01 -16.16 -10.41
C ASP A 184 23.84 -14.72 -9.86
N GLU A 185 23.31 -13.78 -10.66
CA GLU A 185 23.04 -12.41 -10.23
C GLU A 185 21.93 -12.36 -9.16
N ILE A 186 20.87 -13.14 -9.33
CA ILE A 186 19.79 -13.26 -8.34
C ILE A 186 20.36 -13.82 -7.03
N HIS A 187 21.21 -14.85 -7.10
CA HIS A 187 21.81 -15.48 -5.92
C HIS A 187 22.90 -14.65 -5.24
N ALA A 188 23.62 -13.81 -5.98
CA ALA A 188 24.74 -13.00 -5.46
C ALA A 188 24.37 -12.05 -4.30
N GLY A 189 23.09 -11.86 -4.03
CA GLY A 189 22.59 -11.04 -2.91
C GLY A 189 21.69 -11.80 -1.93
N GLN A 190 21.41 -13.08 -2.18
CA GLN A 190 20.49 -13.88 -1.36
C GLN A 190 21.23 -14.66 -0.29
N ILE A 191 20.57 -14.88 0.85
CA ILE A 191 21.04 -15.82 1.85
C ILE A 191 20.66 -17.21 1.33
N ALA A 192 21.64 -18.03 1.01
CA ALA A 192 21.43 -19.42 0.59
C ALA A 192 20.59 -20.17 1.64
N GLY A 193 19.55 -20.84 1.20
CA GLY A 193 18.75 -21.70 2.07
C GLY A 193 17.24 -21.52 1.85
N ASP A 194 16.68 -22.47 1.13
CA ASP A 194 15.24 -22.65 0.99
C ASP A 194 14.72 -23.39 2.22
N VAL A 195 14.57 -22.67 3.33
CA VAL A 195 13.93 -23.27 4.51
C VAL A 195 12.55 -22.65 4.67
N HIS A 196 11.54 -23.38 4.28
CA HIS A 196 10.16 -23.19 4.70
C HIS A 196 10.10 -23.38 6.22
N GLY A 197 10.53 -22.37 6.97
CA GLY A 197 10.62 -22.41 8.43
C GLY A 197 9.44 -21.72 9.09
N SER A 198 9.13 -22.13 10.32
CA SER A 198 8.16 -21.40 11.14
C SER A 198 8.66 -19.99 11.42
N VAL A 199 7.78 -18.99 11.26
CA VAL A 199 8.10 -17.59 11.56
C VAL A 199 8.52 -17.44 13.02
N PRO A 200 9.69 -16.88 13.33
CA PRO A 200 10.16 -16.72 14.70
C PRO A 200 9.50 -15.52 15.38
N TRP A 201 8.22 -15.61 15.67
CA TRP A 201 7.39 -14.51 16.16
C TRP A 201 8.00 -13.80 17.38
N ALA A 202 8.49 -14.57 18.36
CA ALA A 202 9.10 -14.00 19.56
C ALA A 202 10.31 -13.12 19.25
N ARG A 203 11.19 -13.55 18.33
CA ARG A 203 12.36 -12.77 17.91
C ARG A 203 11.97 -11.55 17.10
N LEU A 204 10.97 -11.69 16.20
CA LEU A 204 10.50 -10.61 15.37
C LEU A 204 9.88 -9.49 16.21
N PHE A 205 9.01 -9.84 17.16
CA PHE A 205 8.40 -8.87 18.08
C PHE A 205 9.37 -8.32 19.14
N ALA A 206 10.49 -9.00 19.40
CA ALA A 206 11.55 -8.51 20.29
C ALA A 206 12.44 -7.43 19.62
N LEU A 207 12.33 -7.19 18.29
CA LEU A 207 13.13 -6.19 17.58
C LEU A 207 12.61 -4.77 17.84
N PRO A 208 13.36 -3.89 18.55
CA PRO A 208 12.92 -2.51 18.77
C PRO A 208 12.77 -1.72 17.46
N GLN A 209 13.59 -2.05 16.47
CA GLN A 209 13.56 -1.40 15.15
C GLN A 209 12.29 -1.69 14.38
N LEU A 210 11.69 -2.88 14.57
CA LEU A 210 10.39 -3.20 13.99
C LEU A 210 9.29 -2.30 14.56
N TRP A 211 9.27 -2.07 15.86
CA TRP A 211 8.27 -1.20 16.50
C TRP A 211 8.41 0.25 16.12
N LEU A 212 9.65 0.73 15.91
CA LEU A 212 9.87 2.07 15.36
C LEU A 212 9.29 2.21 13.95
N ILE A 213 9.52 1.23 13.07
CA ILE A 213 8.99 1.29 11.70
C ILE A 213 7.47 1.12 11.68
N VAL A 214 6.90 0.30 12.55
CA VAL A 214 5.46 0.12 12.76
C VAL A 214 4.81 1.44 13.17
N LEU A 215 5.38 2.13 14.16
CA LEU A 215 4.90 3.45 14.60
C LEU A 215 5.04 4.50 13.49
N ALA A 216 6.19 4.55 12.83
CA ALA A 216 6.42 5.50 11.75
C ALA A 216 5.43 5.30 10.60
N TYR A 217 5.17 4.04 10.22
CA TYR A 217 4.25 3.72 9.13
C TYR A 217 2.78 3.95 9.50
N PHE A 218 2.39 3.70 10.76
CA PHE A 218 1.10 4.11 11.31
C PHE A 218 0.88 5.62 11.15
N CYS A 219 1.86 6.43 11.56
CA CYS A 219 1.78 7.88 11.44
C CYS A 219 1.79 8.36 9.98
N TYR A 220 2.61 7.76 9.11
CA TYR A 220 2.64 8.04 7.67
C TYR A 220 1.29 7.78 7.01
N ALA A 221 0.62 6.70 7.40
CA ALA A 221 -0.66 6.31 6.82
C ALA A 221 -1.75 7.39 6.97
N TRP A 222 -1.67 8.26 7.98
CA TRP A 222 -2.60 9.40 8.12
C TRP A 222 -2.57 10.31 6.88
N GLY A 223 -1.36 10.59 6.34
CA GLY A 223 -1.22 11.36 5.11
C GLY A 223 -1.82 10.64 3.91
N SER A 224 -1.45 9.38 3.68
CA SER A 224 -1.96 8.60 2.56
C SER A 224 -3.47 8.44 2.59
N TRP A 225 -4.05 8.07 3.75
CA TRP A 225 -5.48 7.84 3.89
C TRP A 225 -6.31 9.13 3.85
N PHE A 226 -5.72 10.30 4.19
CA PHE A 226 -6.35 11.58 3.89
C PHE A 226 -6.60 11.72 2.38
N PHE A 227 -5.60 11.45 1.54
CA PHE A 227 -5.76 11.54 0.08
C PHE A 227 -6.73 10.49 -0.48
N PHE A 228 -6.79 9.30 0.11
CA PHE A 228 -7.70 8.24 -0.34
C PHE A 228 -9.15 8.41 0.13
N GLY A 229 -9.36 9.01 1.29
CA GLY A 229 -10.68 9.05 1.92
C GLY A 229 -11.31 10.43 2.01
N TRP A 230 -10.53 11.47 2.29
CA TRP A 230 -11.06 12.79 2.61
C TRP A 230 -10.68 13.91 1.66
N PHE A 231 -9.70 13.70 0.78
CA PHE A 231 -9.17 14.76 -0.08
C PHE A 231 -10.22 15.35 -1.01
N THR A 232 -11.04 14.53 -1.65
CA THR A 232 -12.12 14.97 -2.54
C THR A 232 -13.19 15.78 -1.78
N THR A 233 -13.59 15.29 -0.61
CA THR A 233 -14.52 16.00 0.28
C THR A 233 -13.91 17.30 0.80
N TRP A 234 -12.63 17.29 1.16
CA TRP A 234 -11.91 18.49 1.59
C TRP A 234 -11.81 19.53 0.46
N LEU A 235 -11.55 19.12 -0.78
CA LEU A 235 -11.55 20.02 -1.92
C LEU A 235 -12.90 20.72 -2.11
N THR A 236 -14.01 19.97 -2.03
CA THR A 236 -15.35 20.54 -2.27
C THR A 236 -15.87 21.32 -1.07
N GLN A 237 -15.83 20.73 0.13
CA GLN A 237 -16.45 21.29 1.34
C GLN A 237 -15.49 22.20 2.13
N GLY A 238 -14.19 21.89 2.10
CA GLY A 238 -13.17 22.65 2.83
C GLY A 238 -12.54 23.78 2.01
N ALA A 239 -12.28 23.55 0.72
CA ALA A 239 -11.60 24.49 -0.15
C ALA A 239 -12.50 25.17 -1.20
N GLY A 240 -13.78 24.76 -1.32
CA GLY A 240 -14.77 25.42 -2.16
C GLY A 240 -14.65 25.12 -3.67
N PHE A 241 -14.04 24.00 -4.05
CA PHE A 241 -13.98 23.57 -5.44
C PHE A 241 -15.35 23.09 -5.93
N SER A 242 -15.68 23.38 -7.20
CA SER A 242 -16.83 22.73 -7.84
C SER A 242 -16.57 21.24 -8.06
N VAL A 243 -17.64 20.44 -8.19
CA VAL A 243 -17.52 18.98 -8.43
C VAL A 243 -16.70 18.67 -9.68
N GLY A 244 -16.87 19.44 -10.77
CA GLY A 244 -16.09 19.26 -11.99
C GLY A 244 -14.60 19.57 -11.80
N GLN A 245 -14.28 20.65 -11.09
CA GLN A 245 -12.89 20.99 -10.74
C GLN A 245 -12.27 19.92 -9.83
N MET A 246 -13.00 19.45 -8.83
CA MET A 246 -12.55 18.38 -7.93
C MET A 246 -12.22 17.11 -8.71
N GLY A 247 -13.09 16.66 -9.61
CA GLY A 247 -12.87 15.45 -10.41
C GLY A 247 -11.59 15.51 -11.24
N PHE A 248 -11.26 16.70 -11.81
CA PHE A 248 -10.04 16.90 -12.56
C PHE A 248 -8.79 17.01 -11.65
N PHE A 249 -8.84 17.88 -10.64
CA PHE A 249 -7.67 18.16 -9.82
C PHE A 249 -7.33 17.06 -8.81
N ALA A 250 -8.29 16.22 -8.42
CA ALA A 250 -8.04 15.10 -7.53
C ALA A 250 -7.12 14.01 -8.13
N ALA A 251 -6.96 13.97 -9.45
CA ALA A 251 -6.06 13.05 -10.12
C ALA A 251 -4.57 13.43 -10.00
N PHE A 252 -4.25 14.74 -9.86
CA PHE A 252 -2.87 15.22 -9.88
C PHE A 252 -1.98 14.66 -8.76
N PRO A 253 -2.42 14.57 -7.49
CA PRO A 253 -1.63 13.92 -6.44
C PRO A 253 -1.24 12.49 -6.80
N PHE A 254 -2.17 11.70 -7.38
CA PHE A 254 -1.89 10.31 -7.78
C PHE A 254 -0.91 10.21 -8.94
N ALA A 255 -1.02 11.12 -9.94
CA ALA A 255 -0.06 11.21 -11.02
C ALA A 255 1.35 11.54 -10.50
N MET A 256 1.45 12.50 -9.57
CA MET A 256 2.73 12.84 -8.95
C MET A 256 3.24 11.74 -8.00
N GLY A 257 2.34 11.01 -7.32
CA GLY A 257 2.67 9.84 -6.52
C GLY A 257 3.26 8.70 -7.36
N LEU A 258 2.72 8.47 -8.57
CA LEU A 258 3.29 7.53 -9.54
C LEU A 258 4.75 7.92 -9.88
N ALA A 259 4.97 9.17 -10.26
CA ALA A 259 6.30 9.68 -10.54
C ALA A 259 7.20 9.60 -9.30
N GLY A 260 6.68 9.96 -8.12
CA GLY A 260 7.38 9.89 -6.84
C GLY A 260 7.88 8.49 -6.51
N ASN A 261 7.03 7.47 -6.68
CA ASN A 261 7.43 6.08 -6.45
C ASN A 261 8.52 5.59 -7.39
N LEU A 262 8.43 5.92 -8.69
CA LEU A 262 9.46 5.54 -9.66
C LEU A 262 10.79 6.23 -9.37
N VAL A 263 10.76 7.56 -9.20
CA VAL A 263 11.96 8.35 -8.88
C VAL A 263 12.53 7.91 -7.53
N GLY A 264 11.68 7.69 -6.52
CA GLY A 264 12.09 7.26 -5.19
C GLY A 264 12.78 5.91 -5.18
N GLY A 265 12.30 4.95 -5.96
CA GLY A 265 12.93 3.64 -6.13
C GLY A 265 14.34 3.76 -6.70
N VAL A 266 14.47 4.41 -7.88
CA VAL A 266 15.75 4.58 -8.56
C VAL A 266 16.74 5.46 -7.77
N ALA A 267 16.23 6.56 -7.18
CA ALA A 267 17.08 7.44 -6.36
C ALA A 267 17.61 6.72 -5.13
N SER A 268 16.75 5.92 -4.47
CA SER A 268 17.16 5.16 -3.29
C SER A 268 18.23 4.13 -3.61
N GLU A 269 18.13 3.43 -4.74
CA GLU A 269 19.14 2.47 -5.19
C GLU A 269 20.51 3.15 -5.35
N ARG A 270 20.60 4.23 -6.14
CA ARG A 270 21.84 4.99 -6.37
C ARG A 270 22.44 5.57 -5.08
N LEU A 271 21.56 6.06 -4.19
CA LEU A 271 22.01 6.60 -2.92
C LEU A 271 22.49 5.49 -1.97
N VAL A 272 21.91 4.29 -2.02
CA VAL A 272 22.35 3.12 -1.24
C VAL A 272 23.75 2.68 -1.66
N GLU A 273 24.04 2.64 -2.96
CA GLU A 273 25.37 2.33 -3.47
C GLU A 273 26.42 3.31 -2.95
N ARG A 274 26.08 4.61 -2.89
CA ARG A 274 27.05 5.67 -2.51
C ARG A 274 27.17 5.86 -0.99
N TYR A 275 26.09 5.76 -0.22
CA TYR A 275 26.04 6.15 1.21
C TYR A 275 25.64 5.00 2.13
N GLY A 276 25.35 3.84 1.59
CA GLY A 276 24.87 2.68 2.33
C GLY A 276 23.38 2.77 2.74
N ARG A 277 22.76 1.60 2.98
CA ARG A 277 21.32 1.46 3.25
C ARG A 277 20.83 2.27 4.45
N ARG A 278 21.57 2.21 5.58
CA ARG A 278 21.18 2.88 6.82
C ARG A 278 21.00 4.40 6.66
N ARG A 279 21.98 5.07 6.04
CA ARG A 279 21.95 6.52 5.84
C ARG A 279 20.90 6.92 4.81
N THR A 280 20.88 6.23 3.68
CA THR A 280 19.96 6.51 2.57
C THR A 280 18.52 6.44 3.01
N TYR A 281 18.10 5.32 3.60
CA TYR A 281 16.69 5.14 3.98
C TYR A 281 16.23 6.14 5.04
N ARG A 282 17.09 6.49 6.01
CA ARG A 282 16.80 7.53 7.01
C ARG A 282 16.65 8.91 6.36
N TRP A 283 17.54 9.27 5.46
CA TRP A 283 17.48 10.57 4.81
C TRP A 283 16.29 10.69 3.87
N VAL A 284 16.08 9.71 3.03
CA VAL A 284 14.95 9.72 2.07
C VAL A 284 13.63 9.78 2.83
N THR A 285 13.39 8.89 3.81
CA THR A 285 12.13 8.89 4.55
C THR A 285 11.96 10.16 5.40
N GLY A 286 13.00 10.58 6.12
CA GLY A 286 12.96 11.76 6.99
C GLY A 286 12.73 13.07 6.23
N ILE A 287 13.52 13.31 5.17
CA ILE A 287 13.43 14.56 4.39
C ILE A 287 12.09 14.61 3.62
N CYS A 288 11.73 13.54 2.91
CA CYS A 288 10.50 13.53 2.13
C CYS A 288 9.26 13.74 3.00
N LEU A 289 9.16 13.07 4.15
CA LEU A 289 8.02 13.23 5.03
C LEU A 289 8.00 14.61 5.72
N THR A 290 9.17 15.18 6.07
CA THR A 290 9.24 16.55 6.62
C THR A 290 8.74 17.58 5.59
N VAL A 291 9.21 17.47 4.34
CA VAL A 291 8.77 18.37 3.26
C VAL A 291 7.27 18.17 2.99
N SER A 292 6.80 16.92 2.90
CA SER A 292 5.38 16.62 2.72
C SER A 292 4.51 17.19 3.83
N SER A 293 4.94 17.05 5.09
CA SER A 293 4.24 17.66 6.25
C SER A 293 4.10 19.16 6.11
N GLY A 294 5.18 19.85 5.72
CA GLY A 294 5.17 21.29 5.47
C GLY A 294 4.22 21.71 4.35
N LEU A 295 4.18 20.92 3.24
CA LEU A 295 3.27 21.16 2.11
C LEU A 295 1.79 20.93 2.52
N LEU A 296 1.50 19.88 3.29
CA LEU A 296 0.15 19.62 3.83
C LEU A 296 -0.29 20.73 4.80
N LEU A 297 0.60 21.19 5.66
CA LEU A 297 0.31 22.31 6.54
C LEU A 297 0.06 23.59 5.73
N GLY A 298 0.91 23.89 4.75
CA GLY A 298 0.73 24.99 3.82
C GLY A 298 -0.62 24.95 3.10
N MET A 299 -1.06 23.77 2.65
CA MET A 299 -2.36 23.55 2.02
C MET A 299 -3.52 23.99 2.94
N SER A 300 -3.41 23.80 4.27
CA SER A 300 -4.42 24.24 5.24
C SER A 300 -4.46 25.76 5.49
N LEU A 301 -3.45 26.49 5.03
CA LEU A 301 -3.29 27.94 5.29
C LEU A 301 -3.58 28.81 4.08
N VAL A 302 -3.53 28.23 2.88
CA VAL A 302 -3.69 28.95 1.60
C VAL A 302 -5.15 28.91 1.15
N LYS A 303 -5.62 30.01 0.54
CA LYS A 303 -7.00 30.13 0.04
C LYS A 303 -7.11 30.03 -1.50
N GLY A 304 -6.00 30.07 -2.23
CA GLY A 304 -6.01 30.02 -3.70
C GLY A 304 -6.11 28.60 -4.24
N HIS A 305 -7.12 28.31 -5.06
CA HIS A 305 -7.37 26.97 -5.61
C HIS A 305 -6.13 26.36 -6.28
N MET A 306 -5.44 27.12 -7.14
CA MET A 306 -4.25 26.62 -7.84
C MET A 306 -3.09 26.33 -6.88
N ALA A 307 -2.89 27.18 -5.87
CA ALA A 307 -1.87 26.93 -4.83
C ALA A 307 -2.19 25.67 -4.03
N ILE A 308 -3.46 25.44 -3.68
CA ILE A 308 -3.92 24.21 -3.02
C ILE A 308 -3.60 22.98 -3.87
N VAL A 309 -3.93 23.01 -5.16
CA VAL A 309 -3.65 21.89 -6.09
C VAL A 309 -2.15 21.59 -6.17
N VAL A 310 -1.32 22.63 -6.31
CA VAL A 310 0.13 22.47 -6.38
C VAL A 310 0.67 21.88 -5.08
N LEU A 311 0.26 22.42 -3.93
CA LEU A 311 0.71 21.93 -2.62
C LEU A 311 0.25 20.49 -2.35
N ALA A 312 -0.98 20.13 -2.70
CA ALA A 312 -1.51 18.78 -2.58
C ALA A 312 -0.74 17.80 -3.48
N THR A 313 -0.52 18.20 -4.74
CA THR A 313 0.18 17.39 -5.74
C THR A 313 1.63 17.11 -5.32
N LEU A 314 2.37 18.15 -4.95
CA LEU A 314 3.75 18.01 -4.48
C LEU A 314 3.81 17.29 -3.14
N GLY A 315 2.89 17.59 -2.21
CA GLY A 315 2.83 16.97 -0.89
C GLY A 315 2.66 15.47 -0.96
N PHE A 316 1.74 14.98 -1.77
CA PHE A 316 1.53 13.55 -1.98
C PHE A 316 2.68 12.90 -2.77
N GLY A 317 3.16 13.54 -3.85
CA GLY A 317 4.25 13.02 -4.67
C GLY A 317 5.56 12.85 -3.88
N VAL A 318 5.92 13.86 -3.07
CA VAL A 318 7.12 13.79 -2.20
C VAL A 318 6.91 12.76 -1.08
N MET A 319 5.69 12.65 -0.54
CA MET A 319 5.36 11.61 0.43
C MET A 319 5.52 10.21 -0.17
N ASP A 320 5.07 9.99 -1.39
CA ASP A 320 5.16 8.71 -2.07
C ASP A 320 6.60 8.36 -2.52
N LEU A 321 7.46 9.35 -2.72
CA LEU A 321 8.87 9.15 -3.08
C LEU A 321 9.62 8.34 -1.99
N MET A 322 9.27 8.47 -0.72
CA MET A 322 9.90 7.70 0.36
C MET A 322 9.41 6.26 0.47
N LEU A 323 8.24 5.95 -0.10
CA LEU A 323 7.55 4.68 0.14
C LEU A 323 8.37 3.44 -0.25
N PRO A 324 9.05 3.39 -1.42
CA PRO A 324 9.93 2.28 -1.77
C PRO A 324 11.04 2.04 -0.72
N SER A 325 11.63 3.13 -0.21
CA SER A 325 12.68 3.06 0.82
C SER A 325 12.16 2.51 2.15
N ALA A 326 10.95 2.91 2.57
CA ALA A 326 10.34 2.43 3.80
C ALA A 326 10.06 0.91 3.74
N TRP A 327 9.58 0.42 2.59
CA TRP A 327 9.35 -1.01 2.39
C TRP A 327 10.67 -1.79 2.32
N ALA A 328 11.67 -1.31 1.58
CA ALA A 328 13.00 -1.92 1.53
C ALA A 328 13.68 -1.95 2.91
N MET A 329 13.50 -0.90 3.71
CA MET A 329 13.96 -0.86 5.11
C MET A 329 13.32 -1.95 5.95
N CYS A 330 12.01 -2.16 5.85
CA CYS A 330 11.28 -3.18 6.58
C CYS A 330 11.65 -4.59 6.12
N MET A 331 11.77 -4.83 4.82
CA MET A 331 12.27 -6.10 4.27
C MET A 331 13.66 -6.44 4.82
N SER A 332 14.55 -5.44 4.90
CA SER A 332 15.90 -5.63 5.45
C SER A 332 15.90 -6.02 6.93
N LEU A 333 14.94 -5.52 7.72
CA LEU A 333 14.78 -5.91 9.12
C LEU A 333 14.26 -7.34 9.29
N GLY A 334 13.34 -7.76 8.43
CA GLY A 334 12.75 -9.10 8.46
C GLY A 334 13.65 -10.20 7.90
N GLY A 335 14.68 -9.85 7.10
CA GLY A 335 15.52 -10.81 6.41
C GLY A 335 14.69 -11.77 5.55
N ARG A 336 14.85 -13.09 5.73
CA ARG A 336 14.06 -14.12 5.04
C ARG A 336 12.56 -14.06 5.35
N PHE A 337 12.16 -13.48 6.49
CA PHE A 337 10.77 -13.22 6.87
C PHE A 337 10.30 -11.80 6.51
N GLY A 338 10.86 -11.22 5.44
CA GLY A 338 10.53 -9.88 4.98
C GLY A 338 9.04 -9.69 4.67
N GLY A 339 8.36 -10.73 4.17
CA GLY A 339 6.91 -10.72 3.94
C GLY A 339 6.11 -10.57 5.24
N THR A 340 6.49 -11.29 6.29
CA THR A 340 5.84 -11.17 7.62
C THR A 340 6.12 -9.80 8.24
N ALA A 341 7.37 -9.32 8.19
CA ALA A 341 7.74 -8.02 8.74
C ALA A 341 6.98 -6.87 8.06
N THR A 342 6.91 -6.89 6.71
CA THR A 342 6.13 -5.90 5.94
C THR A 342 4.63 -6.03 6.18
N GLY A 343 4.12 -7.24 6.43
CA GLY A 343 2.73 -7.47 6.85
C GLY A 343 2.40 -6.77 8.17
N ILE A 344 3.28 -6.91 9.19
CA ILE A 344 3.13 -6.22 10.48
C ILE A 344 3.14 -4.68 10.28
N MET A 345 4.08 -4.18 9.51
CA MET A 345 4.17 -2.75 9.19
C MET A 345 2.89 -2.26 8.47
N ASN A 346 2.43 -2.98 7.46
CA ASN A 346 1.26 -2.56 6.67
C ASN A 346 -0.05 -2.67 7.44
N THR A 347 -0.18 -3.66 8.34
CA THR A 347 -1.29 -3.73 9.32
C THR A 347 -1.37 -2.46 10.15
N ALA A 348 -0.24 -1.97 10.66
CA ALA A 348 -0.20 -0.72 11.40
C ALA A 348 -0.59 0.49 10.52
N GLY A 349 -0.17 0.49 9.24
CA GLY A 349 -0.59 1.49 8.27
C GLY A 349 -2.11 1.49 8.03
N ASN A 350 -2.71 0.33 7.87
CA ASN A 350 -4.17 0.21 7.71
C ASN A 350 -4.91 0.68 8.97
N LEU A 351 -4.43 0.33 10.17
CA LEU A 351 -4.98 0.84 11.42
C LEU A 351 -4.82 2.37 11.53
N GLY A 352 -3.65 2.92 11.18
CA GLY A 352 -3.42 4.35 11.13
C GLY A 352 -4.38 5.07 10.18
N GLY A 353 -4.64 4.47 9.02
CA GLY A 353 -5.60 4.97 8.06
C GLY A 353 -7.04 4.94 8.58
N TRP A 354 -7.43 3.87 9.24
CA TRP A 354 -8.74 3.76 9.88
C TRP A 354 -8.92 4.85 10.95
N PHE A 355 -7.93 5.01 11.84
CA PHE A 355 -7.94 6.07 12.85
C PHE A 355 -8.01 7.47 12.23
N CYS A 356 -7.22 7.73 11.19
CA CYS A 356 -7.27 9.00 10.47
C CYS A 356 -8.67 9.29 9.92
N THR A 357 -9.28 8.31 9.25
CA THR A 357 -10.59 8.46 8.61
C THR A 357 -11.68 8.76 9.65
N VAL A 358 -11.68 8.04 10.77
CA VAL A 358 -12.61 8.23 11.87
C VAL A 358 -12.37 9.58 12.55
N PHE A 359 -11.12 9.88 12.91
CA PHE A 359 -10.74 11.13 13.57
C PHE A 359 -11.14 12.36 12.73
N PHE A 360 -10.85 12.32 11.42
CA PHE A 360 -11.18 13.42 10.52
C PHE A 360 -12.69 13.72 10.52
N GLY A 361 -13.51 12.68 10.40
CA GLY A 361 -14.97 12.82 10.43
C GLY A 361 -15.50 13.37 11.76
N TYR A 362 -14.98 12.90 12.89
CA TYR A 362 -15.38 13.40 14.21
C TYR A 362 -15.00 14.87 14.42
N VAL A 363 -13.78 15.26 14.04
CA VAL A 363 -13.33 16.65 14.19
C VAL A 363 -14.12 17.59 13.30
N VAL A 364 -14.35 17.22 12.03
CA VAL A 364 -15.19 18.04 11.12
C VAL A 364 -16.60 18.19 11.69
N ARG A 365 -17.22 17.11 12.19
CA ARG A 365 -18.55 17.18 12.81
C ARG A 365 -18.58 18.11 14.04
N ALA A 366 -17.54 18.10 14.85
CA ALA A 366 -17.47 18.87 16.08
C ALA A 366 -17.14 20.36 15.83
N THR A 367 -16.33 20.68 14.82
CA THR A 367 -15.80 22.03 14.59
C THR A 367 -16.37 22.73 13.36
N GLY A 368 -16.90 21.97 12.39
CA GLY A 368 -17.30 22.49 11.07
C GLY A 368 -16.12 22.87 10.16
N ASP A 369 -14.87 22.76 10.66
CA ASP A 369 -13.66 23.17 9.93
C ASP A 369 -12.88 21.94 9.45
N TYR A 370 -12.72 21.84 8.12
CA TYR A 370 -11.96 20.77 7.46
C TYR A 370 -10.43 20.96 7.55
N ASN A 371 -9.94 22.15 7.92
CA ASN A 371 -8.51 22.43 8.04
C ASN A 371 -7.92 21.97 9.38
N ILE A 372 -8.72 21.91 10.43
CA ILE A 372 -8.25 21.43 11.75
C ILE A 372 -7.75 19.99 11.67
N PRO A 373 -8.54 19.02 11.16
CA PRO A 373 -8.06 17.64 11.03
C PRO A 373 -6.93 17.51 10.00
N LEU A 374 -6.89 18.33 8.96
CA LEU A 374 -5.77 18.35 8.00
C LEU A 374 -4.45 18.75 8.67
N ARG A 375 -4.47 19.72 9.59
CA ARG A 375 -3.28 20.10 10.38
C ARG A 375 -2.81 18.96 11.29
N ALA A 376 -3.74 18.20 11.86
CA ALA A 376 -3.41 17.00 12.63
C ALA A 376 -2.77 15.92 11.73
N VAL A 377 -3.27 15.73 10.50
CA VAL A 377 -2.64 14.85 9.51
C VAL A 377 -1.21 15.29 9.20
N ALA A 378 -0.97 16.59 8.96
CA ALA A 378 0.37 17.12 8.73
C ALA A 378 1.30 16.87 9.93
N ALA A 379 0.81 17.05 11.16
CA ALA A 379 1.58 16.76 12.37
C ALA A 379 1.94 15.27 12.48
N MET A 380 1.02 14.36 12.17
CA MET A 380 1.29 12.92 12.18
C MET A 380 2.34 12.53 11.13
N VAL A 381 2.30 13.12 9.94
CA VAL A 381 3.34 12.92 8.91
C VAL A 381 4.71 13.41 9.38
N LEU A 382 4.76 14.51 10.13
CA LEU A 382 6.01 14.99 10.75
C LEU A 382 6.53 14.02 11.81
N VAL A 383 5.65 13.49 12.66
CA VAL A 383 6.02 12.44 13.63
C VAL A 383 6.60 11.23 12.92
N ALA A 384 5.98 10.81 11.81
CA ALA A 384 6.51 9.72 10.99
C ALA A 384 7.94 10.03 10.51
N ALA A 385 8.21 11.24 10.02
CA ALA A 385 9.55 11.66 9.60
C ALA A 385 10.60 11.52 10.71
N LEU A 386 10.26 11.99 11.90
CA LEU A 386 11.15 11.96 13.07
C LEU A 386 11.42 10.53 13.56
N VAL A 387 10.43 9.65 13.49
CA VAL A 387 10.58 8.26 13.89
C VAL A 387 11.38 7.46 12.84
N PHE A 388 11.08 7.62 11.54
CA PHE A 388 11.84 6.98 10.46
C PHE A 388 13.33 7.36 10.48
N ALA A 389 13.65 8.61 10.80
CA ALA A 389 15.02 9.07 10.93
C ALA A 389 15.83 8.31 12.03
N ARG A 390 15.15 7.63 12.98
CA ARG A 390 15.77 6.83 14.04
C ARG A 390 15.86 5.35 13.71
N VAL A 391 15.14 4.85 12.72
CA VAL A 391 15.15 3.42 12.35
C VAL A 391 16.52 3.02 11.82
N ASP A 392 17.02 1.88 12.27
CA ASP A 392 18.28 1.28 11.82
C ASP A 392 18.02 -0.07 11.14
N CYS A 393 17.97 -0.07 9.81
CA CYS A 393 17.68 -1.25 9.01
C CYS A 393 18.81 -2.33 9.05
N THR A 394 19.98 -2.00 9.62
CA THR A 394 21.07 -2.97 9.77
C THR A 394 20.93 -3.84 11.03
N LYS A 395 20.03 -3.46 11.93
CA LYS A 395 19.75 -4.22 13.18
C LYS A 395 18.48 -5.09 12.99
N GLY A 396 18.49 -5.93 11.95
CA GLY A 396 17.42 -6.89 11.65
C GLY A 396 17.56 -8.21 12.42
N LEU A 397 16.76 -9.19 12.02
CA LEU A 397 16.85 -10.56 12.52
C LEU A 397 18.27 -11.11 12.20
N VAL A 398 19.01 -11.44 13.25
CA VAL A 398 20.28 -12.16 13.16
C VAL A 398 19.96 -13.66 13.19
N GLU A 399 20.46 -14.42 12.23
CA GLU A 399 20.35 -15.87 12.27
C GLU A 399 21.23 -16.44 13.41
N PRO A 400 20.81 -17.53 14.06
CA PRO A 400 21.66 -18.21 15.04
C PRO A 400 22.97 -18.63 14.40
N GLU A 401 24.09 -18.54 15.14
CA GLU A 401 25.42 -18.95 14.69
C GLU A 401 25.44 -20.39 14.16
N SER A 402 24.61 -21.28 14.72
CA SER A 402 24.44 -22.66 14.25
C SER A 402 23.87 -22.78 12.83
N VAL A 403 23.02 -21.81 12.37
CA VAL A 403 22.50 -21.77 11.01
C VAL A 403 23.53 -21.14 10.06
N GLN A 404 24.26 -20.16 10.55
CA GLN A 404 25.34 -19.50 9.80
C GLN A 404 26.52 -20.48 9.56
N ALA A 405 26.90 -21.25 10.58
CA ALA A 405 27.94 -22.30 10.47
C ALA A 405 27.51 -23.46 9.55
N ALA A 406 26.21 -23.85 9.55
CA ALA A 406 25.69 -24.87 8.65
C ALA A 406 25.70 -24.42 7.19
N LEU A 407 25.54 -23.12 6.95
CA LEU A 407 25.60 -22.50 5.61
C LEU A 407 27.04 -22.34 5.12
N GLU A 408 28.00 -22.04 6.02
CA GLU A 408 29.42 -21.93 5.72
C GLU A 408 30.12 -23.29 5.57
N GLY A 409 29.59 -24.36 6.16
CA GLY A 409 30.13 -25.72 6.08
C GLY A 409 29.62 -26.57 4.91
N SER A 410 28.78 -26.03 4.06
CA SER A 410 28.21 -26.72 2.87
C SER A 410 28.90 -26.33 1.54
N TYR A 411 30.11 -25.75 1.58
CA TYR A 411 30.96 -25.48 0.42
C TYR A 411 32.10 -26.49 0.29
#